data_7e1485b784dc81ceb8945af14567a5a7
#
_entry.id   7e1485b784dc81ceb8945af14567a5a7
#
_cell.length_a   1.000
_cell.length_b   1.000
_cell.length_c   1.000
_cell.angle_alpha   90.00
_cell.angle_beta   90.00
_cell.angle_gamma   90.00
#
_symmetry.space_group_name_H-M   'P 1'
#
loop_
_entity.id
_entity.type
_entity.pdbx_description
1 polymer ?
#
loop_
_entity_poly.entity_id
_entity_poly.type
_entity_poly.pdbx_seq_one_letter_code
_entity_poly.pdbx_strand_id
1 'polypeptide(L)'
;MKAYLDLLQYILENGEEKSDRTNTGTISSFGHQFEFDLEKGFPAVTTKSLAWKGVVSELLWFLEGSDDERRLAEIRFNKDRSELTNLEKYSTIWTDNADNQGKELGYENSDTKKILGPVYGVQWRDWCGIDQIKYLLKGLKENPDGRRHILSAWNVGEIEKMALPPCHVMSQFYIHNNSISCHMYQRSADMFLGVPFNIASYALLLSIFAEILDLQPKRFIHSFGDAHIYKNSIDQVKEQISREPKPLPNLKIPKINSLEDIKKYSVDDFILENYNPHPPIKAEMAV
;
A
#
# COMPACT_ATOMS: atom_id res chain seq x y z
N MET A 1 -2.13 -14.93 -8.03
CA MET A 1 -1.35 -13.99 -8.89
C MET A 1 -1.84 -13.91 -10.34
N LYS A 2 -2.50 -14.95 -10.86
CA LYS A 2 -2.93 -14.97 -12.28
C LYS A 2 -3.74 -13.73 -12.67
N ALA A 3 -4.77 -13.34 -11.91
CA ALA A 3 -5.61 -12.18 -12.22
C ALA A 3 -4.83 -10.86 -12.37
N TYR A 4 -3.77 -10.67 -11.59
CA TYR A 4 -2.88 -9.51 -11.73
C TYR A 4 -2.08 -9.56 -13.04
N LEU A 5 -1.51 -10.74 -13.39
CA LEU A 5 -0.76 -10.91 -14.65
C LEU A 5 -1.68 -10.79 -15.87
N ASP A 6 -2.89 -11.34 -15.80
CA ASP A 6 -3.89 -11.21 -16.86
C ASP A 6 -4.25 -9.74 -17.12
N LEU A 7 -4.34 -8.91 -16.05
CA LEU A 7 -4.60 -7.49 -16.23
C LEU A 7 -3.38 -6.74 -16.82
N LEU A 8 -2.15 -7.10 -16.44
CA LEU A 8 -0.94 -6.55 -17.08
C LEU A 8 -0.94 -6.84 -18.59
N GLN A 9 -1.23 -8.09 -18.98
CA GLN A 9 -1.32 -8.49 -20.37
C GLN A 9 -2.44 -7.73 -21.10
N TYR A 10 -3.62 -7.65 -20.49
CA TYR A 10 -4.75 -6.93 -21.04
C TYR A 10 -4.42 -5.46 -21.35
N ILE A 11 -3.75 -4.76 -20.42
CA ILE A 11 -3.37 -3.35 -20.60
C ILE A 11 -2.36 -3.20 -21.76
N LEU A 12 -1.38 -4.10 -21.87
CA LEU A 12 -0.42 -4.06 -22.98
C LEU A 12 -1.10 -4.25 -24.35
N GLU A 13 -2.14 -5.07 -24.44
CA GLU A 13 -2.82 -5.41 -25.69
C GLU A 13 -3.95 -4.46 -26.05
N ASN A 14 -4.64 -3.88 -25.06
CA ASN A 14 -5.90 -3.16 -25.26
C ASN A 14 -5.89 -1.75 -24.65
N GLY A 15 -4.82 -1.35 -23.94
CA GLY A 15 -4.73 -0.05 -23.33
C GLY A 15 -4.50 1.06 -24.34
N GLU A 16 -4.89 2.27 -23.96
CA GLU A 16 -4.73 3.49 -24.77
C GLU A 16 -3.48 4.25 -24.33
N GLU A 17 -2.75 4.82 -25.29
CA GLU A 17 -1.62 5.70 -25.00
C GLU A 17 -2.11 7.02 -24.40
N LYS A 18 -1.48 7.45 -23.31
CA LYS A 18 -1.84 8.64 -22.58
C LYS A 18 -0.60 9.39 -22.10
N SER A 19 -0.63 10.72 -22.18
CA SER A 19 0.37 11.56 -21.51
C SER A 19 0.09 11.58 -20.01
N ASP A 20 1.14 11.80 -19.22
CA ASP A 20 1.04 11.88 -17.77
C ASP A 20 1.87 13.06 -17.23
N ARG A 21 1.73 13.35 -15.94
CA ARG A 21 2.42 14.45 -15.25
C ARG A 21 3.95 14.35 -15.34
N THR A 22 4.48 13.13 -15.42
CA THR A 22 5.93 12.89 -15.43
C THR A 22 6.56 12.99 -16.82
N ASN A 23 5.76 13.22 -17.87
CA ASN A 23 6.16 13.19 -19.27
C ASN A 23 6.77 11.86 -19.75
N THR A 24 6.65 10.78 -18.97
CA THR A 24 7.08 9.43 -19.35
C THR A 24 6.13 8.81 -20.37
N GLY A 25 4.84 9.12 -20.25
CA GLY A 25 3.76 8.49 -20.98
C GLY A 25 3.37 7.13 -20.43
N THR A 26 2.12 6.78 -20.62
CA THR A 26 1.54 5.51 -20.12
C THR A 26 0.76 4.79 -21.22
N ILE A 27 0.57 3.48 -21.04
CA ILE A 27 -0.50 2.70 -21.63
C ILE A 27 -1.51 2.46 -20.52
N SER A 28 -2.76 2.88 -20.69
CA SER A 28 -3.76 2.96 -19.65
C SER A 28 -5.06 2.27 -20.06
N SER A 29 -5.74 1.66 -19.09
CA SER A 29 -7.10 1.14 -19.24
C SER A 29 -7.92 1.49 -18.00
N PHE A 30 -9.19 1.84 -18.16
CA PHE A 30 -10.03 2.39 -17.11
C PHE A 30 -11.09 1.39 -16.63
N GLY A 31 -11.22 1.24 -15.31
CA GLY A 31 -12.33 0.49 -14.72
C GLY A 31 -12.11 -1.02 -14.66
N HIS A 32 -11.17 -1.49 -13.84
CA HIS A 32 -10.87 -2.91 -13.65
C HIS A 32 -11.02 -3.34 -12.20
N GLN A 33 -11.14 -4.67 -12.00
CA GLN A 33 -11.18 -5.28 -10.69
C GLN A 33 -10.61 -6.69 -10.73
N PHE A 34 -9.91 -7.08 -9.66
CA PHE A 34 -9.58 -8.47 -9.38
C PHE A 34 -9.68 -8.76 -7.86
N GLU A 35 -9.60 -10.04 -7.51
CA GLU A 35 -9.64 -10.45 -6.11
C GLU A 35 -8.60 -11.52 -5.78
N PHE A 36 -8.24 -11.58 -4.50
CA PHE A 36 -7.39 -12.62 -3.92
C PHE A 36 -8.10 -13.27 -2.74
N ASP A 37 -8.07 -14.57 -2.74
CA ASP A 37 -8.53 -15.41 -1.63
C ASP A 37 -7.34 -15.69 -0.70
N LEU A 38 -7.35 -15.10 0.50
CA LEU A 38 -6.25 -15.22 1.46
C LEU A 38 -6.18 -16.62 2.11
N GLU A 39 -7.24 -17.42 2.00
CA GLU A 39 -7.22 -18.82 2.42
C GLU A 39 -6.27 -19.68 1.54
N LYS A 40 -5.98 -19.22 0.32
CA LYS A 40 -5.05 -19.88 -0.62
C LYS A 40 -3.59 -19.43 -0.46
N GLY A 41 -3.32 -18.55 0.50
CA GLY A 41 -2.02 -17.96 0.75
C GLY A 41 -2.02 -16.43 0.65
N PHE A 42 -0.98 -15.83 1.18
CA PHE A 42 -0.84 -14.37 1.17
C PHE A 42 -0.48 -13.85 -0.22
N PRO A 43 -1.17 -12.84 -0.77
CA PRO A 43 -1.03 -12.40 -2.16
C PRO A 43 0.21 -11.52 -2.40
N ALA A 44 1.39 -11.94 -1.94
CA ALA A 44 2.66 -11.36 -2.37
C ALA A 44 3.00 -11.85 -3.78
N VAL A 45 3.37 -10.93 -4.67
CA VAL A 45 3.76 -11.27 -6.04
C VAL A 45 4.95 -12.21 -6.04
N THR A 46 4.91 -13.27 -6.87
CA THR A 46 5.96 -14.28 -6.96
C THR A 46 6.71 -14.26 -8.30
N THR A 47 6.22 -13.54 -9.29
CA THR A 47 6.87 -13.37 -10.61
C THR A 47 8.03 -12.36 -10.58
N LYS A 48 8.17 -11.60 -9.51
CA LYS A 48 9.35 -10.83 -9.12
C LYS A 48 9.40 -10.72 -7.60
N SER A 49 10.55 -10.45 -7.01
CA SER A 49 10.64 -10.24 -5.57
C SER A 49 10.02 -8.91 -5.14
N LEU A 50 9.28 -8.93 -4.04
CA LEU A 50 8.67 -7.77 -3.40
C LEU A 50 9.57 -7.30 -2.25
N ALA A 51 9.80 -6.01 -2.13
CA ALA A 51 10.52 -5.42 -0.99
C ALA A 51 9.63 -5.42 0.27
N TRP A 52 9.43 -6.59 0.87
CA TRP A 52 8.48 -6.85 1.94
C TRP A 52 8.62 -5.91 3.15
N LYS A 53 9.86 -5.65 3.59
CA LYS A 53 10.11 -4.68 4.68
C LYS A 53 9.62 -3.27 4.33
N GLY A 54 9.62 -2.90 3.05
CA GLY A 54 9.04 -1.64 2.57
C GLY A 54 7.52 -1.61 2.75
N VAL A 55 6.83 -2.69 2.38
CA VAL A 55 5.37 -2.83 2.55
C VAL A 55 4.99 -2.71 4.02
N VAL A 56 5.66 -3.49 4.89
CA VAL A 56 5.37 -3.49 6.33
C VAL A 56 5.62 -2.12 6.96
N SER A 57 6.80 -1.54 6.71
CA SER A 57 7.17 -0.25 7.32
C SER A 57 6.22 0.88 6.92
N GLU A 58 5.80 0.93 5.66
CA GLU A 58 4.85 1.94 5.18
C GLU A 58 3.48 1.78 5.83
N LEU A 59 2.97 0.54 5.93
CA LEU A 59 1.70 0.30 6.60
C LEU A 59 1.76 0.64 8.10
N LEU A 60 2.83 0.27 8.80
CA LEU A 60 3.01 0.65 10.20
C LEU A 60 3.05 2.16 10.38
N TRP A 61 3.73 2.88 9.49
CA TRP A 61 3.77 4.34 9.47
C TRP A 61 2.39 4.96 9.23
N PHE A 62 1.59 4.43 8.30
CA PHE A 62 0.19 4.85 8.11
C PHE A 62 -0.65 4.62 9.37
N LEU A 63 -0.48 3.46 10.02
CA LEU A 63 -1.20 3.12 11.24
C LEU A 63 -0.77 3.99 12.46
N GLU A 64 0.44 4.52 12.47
CA GLU A 64 0.87 5.54 13.44
C GLU A 64 0.21 6.91 13.21
N GLY A 65 -0.18 7.23 11.98
CA GLY A 65 -0.75 8.52 11.59
C GLY A 65 0.28 9.63 11.42
N SER A 66 1.54 9.28 11.13
CA SER A 66 2.60 10.25 10.89
C SER A 66 2.61 10.73 9.44
N ASP A 67 2.98 11.99 9.22
CA ASP A 67 3.25 12.63 7.94
C ASP A 67 4.75 12.85 7.69
N ASP A 68 5.60 12.49 8.65
CA ASP A 68 7.05 12.65 8.56
C ASP A 68 7.71 11.40 7.95
N GLU A 69 8.24 11.55 6.74
CA GLU A 69 8.93 10.47 6.01
C GLU A 69 10.16 9.94 6.78
N ARG A 70 10.82 10.78 7.59
CA ARG A 70 11.92 10.29 8.44
C ARG A 70 11.44 9.31 9.51
N ARG A 71 10.18 9.40 9.95
CA ARG A 71 9.56 8.39 10.82
C ARG A 71 9.40 7.06 10.09
N LEU A 72 8.98 7.08 8.82
CA LEU A 72 8.95 5.88 7.99
C LEU A 72 10.35 5.24 7.87
N ALA A 73 11.40 6.06 7.68
CA ALA A 73 12.77 5.56 7.63
C ALA A 73 13.21 4.92 8.95
N GLU A 74 12.87 5.51 10.10
CA GLU A 74 13.12 4.92 11.43
C GLU A 74 12.50 3.50 11.54
N ILE A 75 11.24 3.37 11.17
CA ILE A 75 10.53 2.08 11.17
C ILE A 75 11.18 1.08 10.21
N ARG A 76 11.45 1.51 8.97
CA ARG A 76 11.99 0.63 7.92
C ARG A 76 13.36 0.07 8.24
N PHE A 77 14.25 0.90 8.79
CA PHE A 77 15.63 0.53 9.04
C PHE A 77 15.88 0.11 10.49
N ASN A 78 14.83 0.18 11.34
CA ASN A 78 14.91 -0.10 12.77
C ASN A 78 16.05 0.66 13.44
N LYS A 79 16.07 1.98 13.28
CA LYS A 79 17.11 2.90 13.72
C LYS A 79 16.53 4.19 14.29
N ASP A 80 17.23 4.74 15.26
CA ASP A 80 16.90 6.08 15.74
C ASP A 80 17.25 7.14 14.68
N ARG A 81 16.52 8.24 14.69
CA ARG A 81 16.69 9.34 13.73
C ARG A 81 18.13 9.86 13.66
N SER A 82 18.81 9.92 14.78
CA SER A 82 20.22 10.35 14.88
C SER A 82 21.21 9.43 14.13
N GLU A 83 20.81 8.20 13.84
CA GLU A 83 21.60 7.23 13.08
C GLU A 83 21.36 7.28 11.57
N LEU A 84 20.28 7.95 11.13
CA LEU A 84 19.85 8.04 9.72
C LEU A 84 20.57 9.19 8.97
N THR A 85 21.86 9.35 9.20
CA THR A 85 22.66 10.47 8.67
C THR A 85 23.05 10.33 7.20
N ASN A 86 23.10 9.11 6.67
CA ASN A 86 23.33 8.88 5.24
C ASN A 86 21.98 8.85 4.50
N LEU A 87 21.57 9.96 3.95
CA LEU A 87 20.25 10.13 3.30
C LEU A 87 20.05 9.23 2.08
N GLU A 88 21.07 9.04 1.25
CA GLU A 88 20.99 8.16 0.09
C GLU A 88 20.72 6.71 0.52
N LYS A 89 21.43 6.21 1.53
CA LYS A 89 21.26 4.86 2.08
C LYS A 89 19.92 4.66 2.77
N TYR A 90 19.42 5.69 3.46
CA TYR A 90 18.22 5.62 4.29
C TYR A 90 17.03 6.37 3.67
N SER A 91 17.01 6.52 2.35
CA SER A 91 15.84 7.01 1.62
C SER A 91 14.69 5.99 1.61
N THR A 92 13.48 6.51 1.48
CA THR A 92 12.28 5.73 1.26
C THR A 92 11.64 6.12 -0.07
N ILE A 93 10.57 5.45 -0.47
CA ILE A 93 9.82 5.82 -1.69
C ILE A 93 9.16 7.20 -1.58
N TRP A 94 9.05 7.76 -0.38
CA TRP A 94 8.44 9.06 -0.09
C TRP A 94 9.45 10.21 0.00
N THR A 95 10.75 9.92 -0.01
CA THR A 95 11.79 10.93 0.18
C THR A 95 11.72 12.02 -0.89
N ASP A 96 11.60 11.63 -2.15
CA ASP A 96 11.55 12.58 -3.27
C ASP A 96 10.27 13.43 -3.25
N ASN A 97 9.13 12.84 -2.86
CA ASN A 97 7.89 13.60 -2.70
C ASN A 97 7.99 14.66 -1.60
N ALA A 98 8.66 14.36 -0.49
CA ALA A 98 8.88 15.32 0.59
C ALA A 98 9.87 16.42 0.16
N ASP A 99 10.92 16.06 -0.57
CA ASP A 99 11.96 16.98 -1.01
C ASP A 99 11.54 17.89 -2.17
N ASN A 100 10.61 17.45 -3.01
CA ASN A 100 10.06 18.21 -4.13
C ASN A 100 8.68 18.79 -3.75
N GLN A 101 7.60 18.03 -3.90
CA GLN A 101 6.24 18.53 -3.70
C GLN A 101 6.00 19.05 -2.27
N GLY A 102 6.57 18.42 -1.26
CA GLY A 102 6.45 18.90 0.12
C GLY A 102 7.06 20.30 0.29
N LYS A 103 8.23 20.56 -0.29
CA LYS A 103 8.85 21.90 -0.27
C LYS A 103 8.08 22.92 -1.10
N GLU A 104 7.53 22.52 -2.26
CA GLU A 104 6.68 23.38 -3.08
C GLU A 104 5.42 23.84 -2.33
N LEU A 105 4.88 22.97 -1.45
CA LEU A 105 3.76 23.30 -0.55
C LEU A 105 4.16 24.16 0.64
N GLY A 106 5.45 24.49 0.81
CA GLY A 106 5.97 25.33 1.89
C GLY A 106 6.32 24.59 3.16
N TYR A 107 6.41 23.23 3.14
CA TYR A 107 6.90 22.49 4.30
C TYR A 107 8.41 22.69 4.47
N GLU A 108 8.84 22.99 5.70
CA GLU A 108 10.25 23.17 6.06
C GLU A 108 10.96 21.82 6.16
N ASN A 109 11.21 21.18 5.00
CA ASN A 109 11.83 19.86 4.92
C ASN A 109 13.36 19.98 4.97
N SER A 110 13.97 19.10 5.79
CA SER A 110 15.40 19.02 6.04
C SER A 110 15.82 17.53 6.12
N ASP A 111 17.11 17.30 6.35
CA ASP A 111 17.67 15.94 6.49
C ASP A 111 17.09 15.17 7.69
N THR A 112 16.62 15.89 8.71
CA THR A 112 16.10 15.30 9.94
C THR A 112 14.56 15.34 10.04
N LYS A 113 13.86 16.03 9.14
CA LYS A 113 12.40 16.15 9.14
C LYS A 113 11.91 16.33 7.71
N LYS A 114 11.02 15.46 7.26
CA LYS A 114 10.49 15.47 5.88
C LYS A 114 8.98 15.29 5.89
N ILE A 115 8.26 16.40 5.90
CA ILE A 115 6.81 16.45 5.99
C ILE A 115 6.18 16.32 4.61
N LEU A 116 5.15 15.48 4.52
CA LEU A 116 4.35 15.21 3.33
C LEU A 116 2.96 15.84 3.38
N GLY A 117 2.60 16.43 4.53
CA GLY A 117 1.25 16.89 4.78
C GLY A 117 0.28 15.76 5.14
N PRO A 118 -1.03 16.03 5.18
CA PRO A 118 -2.02 15.11 5.74
C PRO A 118 -2.34 13.92 4.81
N VAL A 119 -1.29 13.16 4.39
CA VAL A 119 -1.40 11.96 3.53
C VAL A 119 -1.96 10.78 4.31
N TYR A 120 -2.40 9.75 3.66
CA TYR A 120 -2.94 8.44 4.12
C TYR A 120 -3.09 8.25 5.64
N GLY A 121 -1.99 8.10 6.36
CA GLY A 121 -1.98 7.80 7.78
C GLY A 121 -2.59 8.92 8.63
N VAL A 122 -2.35 10.18 8.28
CA VAL A 122 -2.98 11.32 8.95
C VAL A 122 -4.49 11.27 8.75
N GLN A 123 -4.97 11.06 7.52
CA GLN A 123 -6.40 10.95 7.26
C GLN A 123 -7.04 9.77 8.02
N TRP A 124 -6.34 8.65 8.13
CA TRP A 124 -6.83 7.47 8.84
C TRP A 124 -6.90 7.66 10.35
N ARG A 125 -5.98 8.43 10.93
CA ARG A 125 -5.83 8.57 12.38
C ARG A 125 -6.34 9.88 12.95
N ASP A 126 -6.49 10.90 12.11
CA ASP A 126 -6.97 12.24 12.51
C ASP A 126 -7.72 12.93 11.36
N TRP A 127 -8.88 12.44 11.00
CA TRP A 127 -9.78 13.14 10.08
C TRP A 127 -10.57 14.20 10.84
N CYS A 128 -10.05 15.43 10.91
CA CYS A 128 -10.69 16.51 11.66
C CYS A 128 -11.05 16.11 13.10
N GLY A 129 -10.14 15.48 13.80
CA GLY A 129 -10.32 15.01 15.19
C GLY A 129 -10.94 13.60 15.30
N ILE A 130 -11.22 12.93 14.19
CA ILE A 130 -11.78 11.57 14.17
C ILE A 130 -10.71 10.55 13.77
N ASP A 131 -10.38 9.63 14.68
CA ASP A 131 -9.59 8.45 14.38
C ASP A 131 -10.46 7.42 13.65
N GLN A 132 -10.38 7.40 12.30
CA GLN A 132 -11.18 6.53 11.45
C GLN A 132 -10.92 5.05 11.74
N ILE A 133 -9.68 4.65 12.05
CA ILE A 133 -9.35 3.25 12.32
C ILE A 133 -9.99 2.79 13.62
N LYS A 134 -9.93 3.58 14.69
CA LYS A 134 -10.63 3.26 15.93
C LYS A 134 -12.15 3.20 15.74
N TYR A 135 -12.69 4.15 15.00
CA TYR A 135 -14.12 4.17 14.68
C TYR A 135 -14.54 2.93 13.86
N LEU A 136 -13.74 2.56 12.86
CA LEU A 136 -13.95 1.40 12.01
C LEU A 136 -13.91 0.09 12.81
N LEU A 137 -12.84 -0.14 13.59
CA LEU A 137 -12.69 -1.35 14.42
C LEU A 137 -13.80 -1.49 15.44
N LYS A 138 -14.22 -0.38 16.08
CA LYS A 138 -15.38 -0.35 16.95
C LYS A 138 -16.65 -0.75 16.22
N GLY A 139 -16.90 -0.17 15.04
CA GLY A 139 -18.07 -0.49 14.23
C GLY A 139 -18.12 -1.95 13.78
N LEU A 140 -16.98 -2.50 13.34
CA LEU A 140 -16.85 -3.92 12.95
C LEU A 140 -17.14 -4.87 14.12
N LYS A 141 -16.75 -4.49 15.34
CA LYS A 141 -17.00 -5.29 16.56
C LYS A 141 -18.43 -5.20 17.06
N GLU A 142 -19.01 -3.99 17.09
CA GLU A 142 -20.33 -3.71 17.69
C GLU A 142 -21.49 -3.98 16.72
N ASN A 143 -21.25 -3.83 15.41
CA ASN A 143 -22.26 -4.01 14.36
C ASN A 143 -21.64 -4.69 13.12
N PRO A 144 -21.27 -5.98 13.20
CA PRO A 144 -20.59 -6.71 12.13
C PRO A 144 -21.39 -6.76 10.82
N ASP A 145 -22.72 -6.73 10.87
CA ASP A 145 -23.60 -6.71 9.69
C ASP A 145 -23.75 -5.31 9.07
N GLY A 146 -23.07 -4.32 9.63
CA GLY A 146 -23.11 -2.94 9.15
C GLY A 146 -22.54 -2.79 7.73
N ARG A 147 -23.01 -1.78 7.00
CA ARG A 147 -22.57 -1.46 5.63
C ARG A 147 -21.78 -0.17 5.55
N ARG A 148 -21.34 0.38 6.70
CA ARG A 148 -20.64 1.68 6.82
C ARG A 148 -19.20 1.51 7.30
N HIS A 149 -18.64 0.32 7.18
CA HIS A 149 -17.27 0.00 7.57
C HIS A 149 -16.31 0.48 6.49
N ILE A 150 -16.12 1.79 6.40
CA ILE A 150 -15.33 2.47 5.37
C ILE A 150 -14.14 3.17 6.04
N LEU A 151 -12.99 3.10 5.37
CA LEU A 151 -11.77 3.84 5.67
C LEU A 151 -11.41 4.66 4.42
N SER A 152 -11.37 5.99 4.54
CA SER A 152 -11.10 6.90 3.44
C SER A 152 -9.82 7.67 3.65
N ALA A 153 -9.02 7.82 2.60
CA ALA A 153 -7.88 8.73 2.58
C ALA A 153 -8.13 9.99 1.73
N TRP A 154 -9.22 10.01 0.95
CA TRP A 154 -9.54 11.10 0.04
C TRP A 154 -10.35 12.18 0.74
N ASN A 155 -9.66 13.20 1.25
CA ASN A 155 -10.26 14.36 1.91
C ASN A 155 -10.16 15.58 0.99
N VAL A 156 -11.24 15.91 0.32
CA VAL A 156 -11.31 17.03 -0.65
C VAL A 156 -10.89 18.37 -0.02
N GLY A 157 -11.15 18.57 1.27
CA GLY A 157 -10.78 19.79 2.00
C GLY A 157 -9.28 19.93 2.30
N GLU A 158 -8.48 18.87 2.07
CA GLU A 158 -7.05 18.86 2.42
C GLU A 158 -6.14 18.36 1.30
N ILE A 159 -6.68 17.97 0.14
CA ILE A 159 -5.88 17.46 -1.00
C ILE A 159 -4.76 18.39 -1.40
N GLU A 160 -5.03 19.71 -1.45
CA GLU A 160 -4.05 20.73 -1.82
C GLU A 160 -2.90 20.90 -0.79
N LYS A 161 -3.01 20.26 0.37
CA LYS A 161 -1.97 20.25 1.41
C LYS A 161 -1.11 18.99 1.36
N MET A 162 -1.42 18.03 0.48
CA MET A 162 -0.74 16.75 0.40
C MET A 162 0.35 16.78 -0.68
N ALA A 163 1.58 16.42 -0.31
CA ALA A 163 2.69 16.29 -1.28
C ALA A 163 2.33 15.28 -2.39
N LEU A 164 1.52 14.27 -2.08
CA LEU A 164 0.97 13.35 -3.05
C LEU A 164 -0.48 12.97 -2.66
N PRO A 165 -1.50 13.41 -3.44
CA PRO A 165 -2.88 12.98 -3.23
C PRO A 165 -3.06 11.45 -3.28
N PRO A 166 -3.85 10.85 -2.37
CA PRO A 166 -3.95 9.41 -2.24
C PRO A 166 -4.36 8.68 -3.51
N CYS A 167 -3.57 7.69 -3.95
CA CYS A 167 -3.91 6.81 -5.06
C CYS A 167 -4.96 5.78 -4.62
N HIS A 168 -4.77 5.10 -3.49
CA HIS A 168 -5.79 4.27 -2.85
C HIS A 168 -6.71 5.15 -2.01
N VAL A 169 -7.89 5.36 -2.55
CA VAL A 169 -8.86 6.39 -2.13
C VAL A 169 -9.63 5.96 -0.90
N MET A 170 -10.19 4.75 -0.94
CA MET A 170 -11.01 4.21 0.13
C MET A 170 -11.00 2.69 0.15
N SER A 171 -11.27 2.13 1.32
CA SER A 171 -11.53 0.70 1.48
C SER A 171 -12.78 0.46 2.32
N GLN A 172 -13.51 -0.61 2.01
CA GLN A 172 -14.68 -1.07 2.75
C GLN A 172 -14.40 -2.47 3.30
N PHE A 173 -14.80 -2.70 4.54
CA PHE A 173 -14.66 -3.99 5.20
C PHE A 173 -16.01 -4.66 5.39
N TYR A 174 -16.02 -5.99 5.28
CA TYR A 174 -17.22 -6.80 5.34
C TYR A 174 -16.95 -8.07 6.15
N ILE A 175 -17.80 -8.31 7.16
CA ILE A 175 -17.74 -9.51 8.00
C ILE A 175 -18.85 -10.48 7.59
N HIS A 176 -18.50 -11.76 7.49
CA HIS A 176 -19.44 -12.85 7.28
C HIS A 176 -18.87 -14.19 7.77
N ASN A 177 -19.64 -14.96 8.54
CA ASN A 177 -19.27 -16.29 9.04
C ASN A 177 -17.86 -16.35 9.64
N ASN A 178 -17.58 -15.53 10.66
CA ASN A 178 -16.29 -15.45 11.34
C ASN A 178 -15.10 -15.09 10.43
N SER A 179 -15.36 -14.45 9.30
CA SER A 179 -14.33 -13.99 8.39
C SER A 179 -14.53 -12.53 8.01
N ILE A 180 -13.42 -11.84 7.69
CA ILE A 180 -13.41 -10.45 7.24
C ILE A 180 -12.81 -10.34 5.85
N SER A 181 -13.40 -9.49 5.01
CA SER A 181 -12.93 -9.16 3.66
C SER A 181 -12.74 -7.66 3.51
N CYS A 182 -11.87 -7.27 2.59
CA CYS A 182 -11.60 -5.87 2.28
C CYS A 182 -11.78 -5.61 0.78
N HIS A 183 -12.47 -4.54 0.42
CA HIS A 183 -12.57 -4.03 -0.94
C HIS A 183 -11.96 -2.64 -1.00
N MET A 184 -10.92 -2.45 -1.78
CA MET A 184 -10.20 -1.18 -1.94
C MET A 184 -10.38 -0.63 -3.35
N TYR A 185 -10.66 0.69 -3.46
CA TYR A 185 -10.65 1.42 -4.70
C TYR A 185 -9.39 2.28 -4.83
N GLN A 186 -8.66 2.07 -5.93
CA GLN A 186 -7.47 2.82 -6.31
C GLN A 186 -7.74 3.62 -7.59
N ARG A 187 -7.68 4.97 -7.50
CA ARG A 187 -7.99 5.87 -8.62
C ARG A 187 -6.92 5.89 -9.70
N SER A 188 -5.66 5.63 -9.32
CA SER A 188 -4.47 5.68 -10.19
C SER A 188 -3.52 4.58 -9.76
N ALA A 189 -3.16 3.70 -10.67
CA ALA A 189 -2.46 2.47 -10.37
C ALA A 189 -1.32 2.19 -11.36
N ASP A 190 -0.07 2.47 -10.91
CA ASP A 190 1.12 1.92 -11.58
C ASP A 190 1.11 0.41 -11.40
N MET A 191 0.74 -0.28 -12.46
CA MET A 191 0.54 -1.73 -12.44
C MET A 191 1.84 -2.52 -12.23
N PHE A 192 3.00 -1.94 -12.58
CA PHE A 192 4.27 -2.64 -12.46
C PHE A 192 4.94 -2.44 -11.10
N LEU A 193 5.18 -1.20 -10.68
CA LEU A 193 5.87 -0.90 -9.41
C LEU A 193 4.89 -0.83 -8.24
N GLY A 194 3.81 -0.04 -8.36
CA GLY A 194 2.93 0.28 -7.25
C GLY A 194 1.99 -0.85 -6.84
N VAL A 195 1.24 -1.42 -7.79
CA VAL A 195 0.16 -2.39 -7.50
C VAL A 195 0.61 -3.61 -6.71
N PRO A 196 1.78 -4.25 -6.96
CA PRO A 196 2.27 -5.34 -6.11
C PRO A 196 2.42 -4.96 -4.63
N PHE A 197 2.87 -3.73 -4.35
CA PHE A 197 2.95 -3.19 -2.99
C PHE A 197 1.56 -2.96 -2.39
N ASN A 198 0.65 -2.36 -3.16
CA ASN A 198 -0.70 -2.07 -2.69
C ASN A 198 -1.48 -3.35 -2.37
N ILE A 199 -1.37 -4.41 -3.20
CA ILE A 199 -1.96 -5.72 -2.92
C ILE A 199 -1.47 -6.25 -1.57
N ALA A 200 -0.15 -6.30 -1.37
CA ALA A 200 0.44 -6.83 -0.15
C ALA A 200 0.12 -5.95 1.08
N SER A 201 0.12 -4.63 0.94
CA SER A 201 -0.19 -3.69 2.02
C SER A 201 -1.62 -3.84 2.53
N TYR A 202 -2.62 -3.91 1.62
CA TYR A 202 -4.02 -4.06 2.03
C TYR A 202 -4.36 -5.49 2.49
N ALA A 203 -3.69 -6.51 1.95
CA ALA A 203 -3.80 -7.86 2.49
C ALA A 203 -3.21 -7.96 3.91
N LEU A 204 -2.11 -7.25 4.19
CA LEU A 204 -1.55 -7.15 5.53
C LEU A 204 -2.46 -6.36 6.48
N LEU A 205 -3.01 -5.22 6.05
CA LEU A 205 -3.98 -4.45 6.82
C LEU A 205 -5.20 -5.30 7.19
N LEU A 206 -5.74 -6.05 6.22
CA LEU A 206 -6.84 -6.98 6.45
C LEU A 206 -6.48 -8.06 7.47
N SER A 207 -5.27 -8.62 7.40
CA SER A 207 -4.78 -9.64 8.34
C SER A 207 -4.60 -9.07 9.75
N ILE A 208 -4.09 -7.84 9.89
CA ILE A 208 -3.97 -7.13 11.18
C ILE A 208 -5.37 -6.90 11.79
N PHE A 209 -6.34 -6.44 11.00
CA PHE A 209 -7.71 -6.23 11.50
C PHE A 209 -8.39 -7.56 11.86
N ALA A 210 -8.16 -8.62 11.09
CA ALA A 210 -8.63 -9.95 11.41
C ALA A 210 -8.10 -10.43 12.77
N GLU A 211 -6.79 -10.24 13.03
CA GLU A 211 -6.17 -10.62 14.30
C GLU A 211 -6.74 -9.82 15.49
N ILE A 212 -6.92 -8.49 15.35
CA ILE A 212 -7.50 -7.63 16.40
C ILE A 212 -8.95 -8.03 16.73
N LEU A 213 -9.70 -8.49 15.72
CA LEU A 213 -11.12 -8.82 15.83
C LEU A 213 -11.38 -10.32 16.11
N ASP A 214 -10.34 -11.14 16.19
CA ASP A 214 -10.42 -12.61 16.31
C ASP A 214 -11.26 -13.24 15.17
N LEU A 215 -10.98 -12.80 13.94
CA LEU A 215 -11.62 -13.25 12.69
C LEU A 215 -10.58 -13.86 11.74
N GLN A 216 -11.07 -14.56 10.69
CA GLN A 216 -10.21 -15.07 9.62
C GLN A 216 -10.16 -14.08 8.46
N PRO A 217 -8.98 -13.67 7.96
CA PRO A 217 -8.88 -12.87 6.75
C PRO A 217 -9.29 -13.72 5.54
N LYS A 218 -10.20 -13.21 4.68
CA LYS A 218 -10.77 -14.02 3.62
C LYS A 218 -10.48 -13.50 2.22
N ARG A 219 -11.02 -12.36 1.82
CA ARG A 219 -10.84 -11.83 0.47
C ARG A 219 -10.32 -10.41 0.50
N PHE A 220 -9.36 -10.14 -0.38
CA PHE A 220 -8.99 -8.79 -0.77
C PHE A 220 -9.44 -8.53 -2.20
N ILE A 221 -10.35 -7.59 -2.40
CA ILE A 221 -10.86 -7.14 -3.68
C ILE A 221 -10.22 -5.79 -4.00
N HIS A 222 -9.65 -5.64 -5.20
CA HIS A 222 -8.95 -4.45 -5.64
C HIS A 222 -9.59 -3.91 -6.91
N SER A 223 -10.23 -2.75 -6.82
CA SER A 223 -10.82 -2.03 -7.96
C SER A 223 -9.94 -0.87 -8.37
N PHE A 224 -9.83 -0.65 -9.67
CA PHE A 224 -8.99 0.37 -10.28
C PHE A 224 -9.81 1.36 -11.09
N GLY A 225 -9.48 2.64 -10.96
CA GLY A 225 -9.82 3.66 -11.93
C GLY A 225 -8.87 3.58 -13.13
N ASP A 226 -7.84 4.43 -13.16
CA ASP A 226 -6.79 4.42 -14.19
C ASP A 226 -5.72 3.38 -13.83
N ALA A 227 -5.77 2.20 -14.48
CA ALA A 227 -4.76 1.16 -14.38
C ALA A 227 -3.78 1.32 -15.55
N HIS A 228 -2.50 1.62 -15.25
CA HIS A 228 -1.55 1.99 -16.28
C HIS A 228 -0.18 1.34 -16.13
N ILE A 229 0.51 1.23 -17.25
CA ILE A 229 1.91 0.81 -17.37
C ILE A 229 2.68 2.00 -17.94
N TYR A 230 3.70 2.48 -17.22
CA TYR A 230 4.60 3.49 -17.76
C TYR A 230 5.39 2.97 -18.95
N LYS A 231 5.59 3.81 -19.98
CA LYS A 231 6.26 3.38 -21.22
C LYS A 231 7.71 2.91 -21.00
N ASN A 232 8.41 3.46 -20.00
CA ASN A 232 9.75 3.02 -19.60
C ASN A 232 9.78 1.66 -18.88
N SER A 233 8.62 1.06 -18.55
CA SER A 233 8.51 -0.21 -17.86
C SER A 233 7.90 -1.33 -18.73
N ILE A 234 7.65 -1.10 -20.02
CA ILE A 234 6.98 -2.05 -20.90
C ILE A 234 7.77 -3.36 -21.01
N ASP A 235 9.09 -3.29 -21.19
CA ASP A 235 9.92 -4.50 -21.33
C ASP A 235 9.99 -5.30 -20.02
N GLN A 236 10.03 -4.61 -18.89
CA GLN A 236 9.97 -5.22 -17.56
C GLN A 236 8.64 -5.92 -17.31
N VAL A 237 7.53 -5.32 -17.76
CA VAL A 237 6.20 -5.96 -17.67
C VAL A 237 6.14 -7.21 -18.55
N LYS A 238 6.64 -7.16 -19.78
CA LYS A 238 6.72 -8.34 -20.66
C LYS A 238 7.55 -9.46 -20.03
N GLU A 239 8.70 -9.11 -19.43
CA GLU A 239 9.52 -10.08 -18.69
C GLU A 239 8.72 -10.66 -17.50
N GLN A 240 8.03 -9.84 -16.72
CA GLN A 240 7.25 -10.31 -15.57
C GLN A 240 6.13 -11.27 -15.99
N ILE A 241 5.41 -10.96 -17.05
CA ILE A 241 4.32 -11.81 -17.59
C ILE A 241 4.84 -13.15 -18.10
N SER A 242 6.06 -13.19 -18.68
CA SER A 242 6.67 -14.43 -19.17
C SER A 242 7.07 -15.41 -18.06
N ARG A 243 7.10 -14.98 -16.80
CA ARG A 243 7.49 -15.80 -15.66
C ARG A 243 6.30 -16.54 -15.06
N GLU A 244 6.43 -17.86 -14.90
CA GLU A 244 5.41 -18.69 -14.26
C GLU A 244 5.27 -18.32 -12.77
N PRO A 245 4.04 -18.04 -12.27
CA PRO A 245 3.82 -17.77 -10.85
C PRO A 245 4.18 -18.97 -9.99
N LYS A 246 4.91 -18.72 -8.90
CA LYS A 246 5.20 -19.73 -7.88
C LYS A 246 4.12 -19.76 -6.79
N PRO A 247 4.10 -20.79 -5.93
CA PRO A 247 3.17 -20.86 -4.80
C PRO A 247 3.21 -19.60 -3.94
N LEU A 248 2.05 -19.19 -3.44
CA LEU A 248 1.94 -18.04 -2.53
C LEU A 248 2.57 -18.38 -1.18
N PRO A 249 3.20 -17.39 -0.52
CA PRO A 249 3.71 -17.55 0.84
C PRO A 249 2.57 -17.60 1.86
N ASN A 250 2.92 -17.99 3.09
CA ASN A 250 2.08 -17.81 4.27
C ASN A 250 2.52 -16.55 5.02
N LEU A 251 1.56 -15.75 5.46
CA LEU A 251 1.84 -14.61 6.33
C LEU A 251 1.80 -15.06 7.79
N LYS A 252 2.87 -14.77 8.53
CA LYS A 252 2.92 -14.87 9.98
C LYS A 252 3.02 -13.47 10.56
N ILE A 253 2.05 -13.12 11.41
CA ILE A 253 2.02 -11.85 12.15
C ILE A 253 2.09 -12.14 13.65
N PRO A 254 2.59 -11.17 14.45
CA PRO A 254 2.56 -11.30 15.91
C PRO A 254 1.13 -11.22 16.44
N LYS A 255 0.91 -11.61 17.70
CA LYS A 255 -0.39 -11.48 18.38
C LYS A 255 -0.70 -10.01 18.63
N ILE A 256 -1.73 -9.50 17.98
CA ILE A 256 -2.17 -8.09 18.06
C ILE A 256 -3.58 -8.08 18.65
N ASN A 257 -3.72 -7.62 19.90
CA ASN A 257 -5.03 -7.57 20.55
C ASN A 257 -5.72 -6.20 20.41
N SER A 258 -4.95 -5.17 20.06
CA SER A 258 -5.45 -3.81 19.88
C SER A 258 -4.60 -3.03 18.89
N LEU A 259 -5.12 -1.91 18.41
CA LEU A 259 -4.38 -1.01 17.52
C LEU A 259 -3.10 -0.45 18.20
N GLU A 260 -3.15 -0.24 19.50
CA GLU A 260 -2.04 0.25 20.31
C GLU A 260 -0.88 -0.74 20.39
N ASP A 261 -1.16 -2.04 20.27
CA ASP A 261 -0.13 -3.10 20.31
C ASP A 261 0.81 -3.03 19.10
N ILE A 262 0.37 -2.46 17.98
CA ILE A 262 1.17 -2.35 16.75
C ILE A 262 2.52 -1.66 17.02
N LYS A 263 2.54 -0.67 17.90
CA LYS A 263 3.76 0.08 18.27
C LYS A 263 4.83 -0.76 18.97
N LYS A 264 4.49 -1.98 19.42
CA LYS A 264 5.41 -2.91 20.10
C LYS A 264 6.25 -3.72 19.11
N TYR A 265 5.86 -3.71 17.83
CA TYR A 265 6.43 -4.58 16.81
C TYR A 265 7.25 -3.80 15.79
N SER A 266 8.27 -4.47 15.30
CA SER A 266 9.15 -4.02 14.22
C SER A 266 8.74 -4.66 12.88
N VAL A 267 9.35 -4.23 11.80
CA VAL A 267 9.13 -4.83 10.47
C VAL A 267 9.52 -6.32 10.42
N ASP A 268 10.41 -6.76 11.29
CA ASP A 268 10.91 -8.14 11.32
C ASP A 268 9.95 -9.12 12.01
N ASP A 269 8.93 -8.62 12.71
CA ASP A 269 7.88 -9.44 13.34
C ASP A 269 6.81 -9.91 12.35
N PHE A 270 6.78 -9.34 11.14
CA PHE A 270 5.86 -9.68 10.05
C PHE A 270 6.60 -10.50 9.00
N ILE A 271 6.33 -11.80 8.92
CA ILE A 271 7.16 -12.74 8.16
C ILE A 271 6.35 -13.37 7.02
N LEU A 272 6.92 -13.38 5.82
CA LEU A 272 6.43 -14.21 4.72
C LEU A 272 7.15 -15.55 4.75
N GLU A 273 6.50 -16.57 5.30
CA GLU A 273 7.04 -17.94 5.32
C GLU A 273 6.89 -18.57 3.93
N ASN A 274 7.90 -19.30 3.49
CA ASN A 274 7.97 -19.96 2.18
C ASN A 274 7.90 -19.01 0.97
N TYR A 275 8.25 -17.73 1.15
CA TYR A 275 8.31 -16.78 0.05
C TYR A 275 9.54 -17.02 -0.84
N ASN A 276 9.33 -17.66 -1.99
CA ASN A 276 10.37 -17.99 -2.96
C ASN A 276 10.05 -17.38 -4.34
N PRO A 277 10.10 -16.05 -4.49
CA PRO A 277 9.77 -15.38 -5.75
C PRO A 277 10.86 -15.59 -6.80
N HIS A 278 10.56 -15.19 -8.05
CA HIS A 278 11.59 -14.94 -9.05
C HIS A 278 12.46 -13.72 -8.65
N PRO A 279 13.67 -13.58 -9.21
CA PRO A 279 14.54 -12.43 -8.97
C PRO A 279 13.83 -11.10 -9.23
N PRO A 280 14.29 -9.99 -8.61
CA PRO A 280 13.73 -8.68 -8.85
C PRO A 280 13.88 -8.26 -10.34
N ILE A 281 12.94 -7.48 -10.81
CA ILE A 281 13.02 -6.78 -12.10
C ILE A 281 13.13 -5.29 -11.76
N LYS A 282 14.26 -4.69 -12.13
CA LYS A 282 14.51 -3.27 -11.87
C LYS A 282 13.78 -2.41 -12.90
N ALA A 283 13.17 -1.32 -12.44
CA ALA A 283 12.65 -0.24 -13.27
C ALA A 283 12.87 1.10 -12.58
N GLU A 284 12.94 2.15 -13.35
CA GLU A 284 12.99 3.52 -12.84
C GLU A 284 11.56 3.98 -12.49
N MET A 285 11.43 4.62 -11.33
CA MET A 285 10.16 5.21 -10.91
C MET A 285 9.94 6.51 -11.69
N ALA A 286 8.74 6.68 -12.26
CA ALA A 286 8.33 7.94 -12.85
C ALA A 286 7.93 8.91 -11.71
N VAL A 287 8.64 10.03 -11.57
CA VAL A 287 8.48 11.01 -10.47
C VAL A 287 8.02 12.37 -11.00
#